data_f5063073a4531b2a0fb49dd9b0469ca6
#
_entry.id   f5063073a4531b2a0fb49dd9b0469ca6
#
_cell.length_a   1.000
_cell.length_b   1.000
_cell.length_c   1.000
_cell.angle_alpha   90.00
_cell.angle_beta   90.00
_cell.angle_gamma   90.00
#
_symmetry.space_group_name_H-M   'P 1'
#
loop_
_entity.id
_entity.type
_entity.pdbx_description
1 polymer ?
#
loop_
_entity_poly.entity_id
_entity_poly.type
_entity_poly.pdbx_seq_one_letter_code
_entity_poly.pdbx_strand_id
1 'polypeptide(L)'
;LRSFPRKGLEKYAPFRYNQVIWADFAQIQVDLSKNVAAAGDNSKREGIMEIQLQNLTKKFPNRNRKHPGDVIAVNEFNFTIPDGQLIGLLGPSGCGKSTTLNLICGLEKPTSGKIFFGGEDVTGVEPEHRGVGMVFQNYALYPHLTVRKNIMFPLENLKGKDRLSKEEMEKRVLDAAKMVSLEELLDRKPRELSGGQQQRVA
;
A
#
# COMPACT_ATOMS: atom_id res chain seq x y z
N LEU A 1 12.20 6.68 -19.67
CA LEU A 1 10.78 6.55 -19.29
C LEU A 1 10.07 5.73 -20.37
N ARG A 2 9.90 4.42 -20.16
CA ARG A 2 9.11 3.60 -21.06
C ARG A 2 7.71 3.50 -20.49
N SER A 3 6.73 4.00 -21.25
CA SER A 3 5.31 3.83 -20.97
C SER A 3 4.92 2.36 -21.14
N PHE A 4 4.39 1.75 -20.08
CA PHE A 4 3.76 0.43 -20.19
C PHE A 4 2.36 0.57 -20.80
N PRO A 5 1.95 -0.33 -21.70
CA PRO A 5 0.65 -0.24 -22.35
C PRO A 5 -0.50 -0.56 -21.38
N ARG A 6 -1.46 0.33 -21.28
CA ARG A 6 -2.70 0.21 -20.46
C ARG A 6 -3.72 -0.82 -21.00
N LYS A 7 -3.44 -1.58 -22.04
CA LYS A 7 -4.40 -2.53 -22.64
C LYS A 7 -4.39 -3.85 -21.85
N GLY A 8 -5.47 -4.14 -21.15
CA GLY A 8 -5.76 -5.46 -20.56
C GLY A 8 -6.33 -5.47 -19.14
N LEU A 9 -6.28 -4.35 -18.42
CA LEU A 9 -6.74 -4.29 -17.02
C LEU A 9 -8.24 -3.97 -16.86
N GLU A 10 -8.93 -3.58 -17.93
CA GLU A 10 -10.35 -3.19 -17.90
C GLU A 10 -11.33 -4.35 -17.66
N LYS A 11 -10.89 -5.59 -17.79
CA LYS A 11 -11.73 -6.78 -17.61
C LYS A 11 -11.90 -7.25 -16.15
N TYR A 12 -11.18 -6.64 -15.21
CA TYR A 12 -11.17 -7.05 -13.80
C TYR A 12 -11.69 -5.98 -12.85
N ALA A 13 -12.68 -5.19 -13.27
CA ALA A 13 -13.46 -4.39 -12.35
C ALA A 13 -14.28 -5.35 -11.44
N PRO A 14 -14.01 -5.37 -10.09
CA PRO A 14 -14.33 -4.23 -9.25
C PRO A 14 -13.17 -3.65 -8.41
N PHE A 15 -11.92 -3.92 -8.73
CA PHE A 15 -10.79 -3.28 -8.02
C PHE A 15 -10.25 -2.12 -8.86
N ARG A 16 -10.67 -0.89 -8.58
CA ARG A 16 -10.03 0.30 -9.14
C ARG A 16 -8.72 0.53 -8.38
N TYR A 17 -7.62 0.16 -8.97
CA TYR A 17 -6.27 0.51 -8.50
C TYR A 17 -5.95 1.91 -8.98
N ASN A 18 -6.01 2.91 -8.10
CA ASN A 18 -5.85 4.29 -8.54
C ASN A 18 -4.45 4.88 -8.34
N GLN A 19 -3.60 4.32 -7.48
CA GLN A 19 -2.26 4.88 -7.31
C GLN A 19 -1.22 3.86 -6.87
N VAL A 20 -0.05 3.93 -7.49
CA VAL A 20 1.15 3.16 -7.12
C VAL A 20 2.28 4.15 -6.90
N ILE A 21 2.86 4.16 -5.71
CA ILE A 21 4.00 5.00 -5.35
C ILE A 21 5.24 4.13 -5.24
N TRP A 22 6.29 4.49 -5.98
CA TRP A 22 7.59 3.82 -5.94
C TRP A 22 8.58 4.67 -5.15
N ALA A 23 9.20 4.13 -4.13
CA ALA A 23 10.36 4.72 -3.51
C ALA A 23 11.31 3.61 -3.10
N ASP A 24 12.52 3.57 -3.64
CA ASP A 24 13.56 2.58 -3.33
C ASP A 24 13.00 1.22 -2.89
N PHE A 25 12.22 0.55 -3.80
CA PHE A 25 11.59 -0.75 -3.57
C PHE A 25 10.41 -0.84 -2.59
N ALA A 26 9.82 0.26 -2.15
CA ALA A 26 8.51 0.23 -1.50
C ALA A 26 7.42 0.67 -2.48
N GLN A 27 6.36 -0.11 -2.60
CA GLN A 27 5.22 0.15 -3.48
C GLN A 27 3.97 0.35 -2.62
N ILE A 28 3.26 1.45 -2.82
CA ILE A 28 1.97 1.69 -2.18
C ILE A 28 0.86 1.53 -3.21
N GLN A 29 -0.14 0.74 -2.87
CA GLN A 29 -1.35 0.54 -3.65
C GLN A 29 -2.55 0.96 -2.80
N VAL A 30 -3.41 1.81 -3.34
CA VAL A 30 -4.63 2.26 -2.66
C VAL A 30 -5.82 1.48 -3.20
N ASP A 31 -6.49 0.73 -2.33
CA ASP A 31 -7.74 0.05 -2.62
C ASP A 31 -8.91 0.89 -2.09
N LEU A 32 -9.72 1.42 -3.01
CA LEU A 32 -10.83 2.32 -2.71
C LEU A 32 -12.13 1.60 -2.31
N SER A 33 -12.23 0.29 -2.52
CA SER A 33 -13.47 -0.45 -2.27
C SER A 33 -13.83 -0.54 -0.77
N LYS A 34 -12.86 -0.37 0.13
CA LYS A 34 -13.05 -0.50 1.58
C LYS A 34 -13.53 0.77 2.28
N ASN A 35 -13.26 1.96 1.73
CA ASN A 35 -13.72 3.23 2.33
C ASN A 35 -15.19 3.54 2.05
N VAL A 36 -15.85 2.78 1.17
CA VAL A 36 -17.26 2.96 0.80
C VAL A 36 -18.22 2.43 1.86
N ALA A 37 -17.77 1.51 2.74
CA ALA A 37 -18.66 0.86 3.71
C ALA A 37 -18.86 1.62 5.03
N ALA A 38 -18.04 2.63 5.33
CA ALA A 38 -18.05 3.34 6.61
C ALA A 38 -18.78 4.70 6.61
N ALA A 39 -19.17 5.22 5.44
CA ALA A 39 -19.89 6.49 5.31
C ALA A 39 -21.24 6.26 4.64
N GLY A 40 -22.31 6.46 5.39
CA GLY A 40 -23.67 6.41 4.88
C GLY A 40 -23.90 7.42 3.75
N ASP A 41 -24.73 7.01 2.78
CA ASP A 41 -25.19 7.72 1.59
C ASP A 41 -24.21 7.82 0.40
N ASN A 42 -24.35 6.84 -0.48
CA ASN A 42 -23.44 6.51 -1.59
C ASN A 42 -23.83 7.12 -2.95
N SER A 43 -24.66 8.17 -3.01
CA SER A 43 -25.16 8.69 -4.29
C SER A 43 -24.31 9.81 -4.94
N LYS A 44 -23.16 10.21 -4.36
CA LYS A 44 -22.41 11.40 -4.83
C LYS A 44 -20.88 11.31 -4.86
N ARG A 45 -20.25 10.12 -4.83
CA ARG A 45 -18.77 10.03 -4.85
C ARG A 45 -18.23 9.21 -6.03
N GLU A 46 -18.48 9.69 -7.25
CA GLU A 46 -17.49 9.56 -8.33
C GLU A 46 -16.37 10.58 -8.07
N GLY A 47 -15.65 10.46 -6.95
CA GLY A 47 -14.71 11.45 -6.48
C GLY A 47 -13.27 11.07 -6.87
N ILE A 48 -12.56 12.05 -7.39
CA ILE A 48 -11.10 12.05 -7.57
C ILE A 48 -10.43 11.65 -6.25
N MET A 49 -9.65 10.56 -6.24
CA MET A 49 -8.92 10.11 -5.06
C MET A 49 -7.46 10.57 -5.15
N GLU A 50 -7.24 11.85 -4.94
CA GLU A 50 -5.90 12.39 -4.75
C GLU A 50 -5.42 12.18 -3.30
N ILE A 51 -4.11 12.09 -3.10
CA ILE A 51 -3.50 12.11 -1.77
C ILE A 51 -2.81 13.46 -1.59
N GLN A 52 -3.19 14.19 -0.54
CA GLN A 52 -2.56 15.47 -0.20
C GLN A 52 -1.81 15.36 1.13
N LEU A 53 -0.57 15.82 1.12
CA LEU A 53 0.28 15.97 2.30
C LEU A 53 0.40 17.47 2.58
N GLN A 54 0.02 17.91 3.78
CA GLN A 54 0.03 19.32 4.16
C GLN A 54 0.91 19.53 5.38
N ASN A 55 2.01 20.29 5.19
CA ASN A 55 2.99 20.64 6.22
C ASN A 55 3.46 19.44 7.05
N LEU A 56 3.58 18.28 6.37
CA LEU A 56 3.83 17.00 7.02
C LEU A 56 5.22 16.98 7.64
N THR A 57 5.28 16.76 8.95
CA THR A 57 6.54 16.72 9.71
C THR A 57 6.60 15.46 10.55
N LYS A 58 7.73 14.76 10.51
CA LYS A 58 8.04 13.65 11.40
C LYS A 58 9.38 13.83 12.07
N LYS A 59 9.37 13.78 13.39
CA LYS A 59 10.55 13.82 14.25
C LYS A 59 10.64 12.49 15.02
N PHE A 60 11.84 11.97 15.13
CA PHE A 60 12.15 10.83 15.97
C PHE A 60 13.09 11.23 17.08
N PRO A 61 12.90 10.76 18.33
CA PRO A 61 13.82 11.04 19.41
C PRO A 61 15.21 10.49 19.08
N ASN A 62 16.23 11.33 19.22
CA ASN A 62 17.60 10.89 19.01
C ASN A 62 18.04 10.00 20.18
N ARG A 63 18.34 8.74 19.90
CA ARG A 63 18.83 7.78 20.88
C ARG A 63 20.30 8.00 21.28
N ASN A 64 21.01 8.88 20.59
CA ASN A 64 22.41 9.17 20.91
C ASN A 64 22.49 10.21 22.03
N ARG A 65 22.89 9.76 23.21
CA ARG A 65 23.05 10.62 24.41
C ARG A 65 24.07 11.79 24.21
N LYS A 66 24.99 11.66 23.24
CA LYS A 66 26.00 12.70 22.96
C LYS A 66 25.43 13.87 22.13
N HIS A 67 24.30 13.66 21.45
CA HIS A 67 23.63 14.66 20.62
C HIS A 67 22.15 14.68 20.99
N PRO A 68 21.78 15.33 22.11
CA PRO A 68 20.37 15.42 22.52
C PRO A 68 19.59 16.25 21.51
N GLY A 69 18.38 15.82 21.19
CA GLY A 69 17.48 16.49 20.24
C GLY A 69 16.76 15.49 19.36
N ASP A 70 15.81 15.95 18.57
CA ASP A 70 15.06 15.12 17.65
C ASP A 70 15.74 15.04 16.30
N VAL A 71 15.68 13.88 15.66
CA VAL A 71 16.04 13.71 14.26
C VAL A 71 14.81 14.00 13.41
N ILE A 72 14.88 15.04 12.59
CA ILE A 72 13.81 15.40 11.67
C ILE A 72 13.94 14.52 10.42
N ALA A 73 13.04 13.59 10.24
CA ALA A 73 13.02 12.68 9.09
C ALA A 73 12.21 13.24 7.92
N VAL A 74 11.16 14.01 8.20
CA VAL A 74 10.35 14.73 7.22
C VAL A 74 10.08 16.12 7.82
N ASN A 75 10.24 17.18 7.03
CA ASN A 75 10.08 18.55 7.51
C ASN A 75 9.16 19.37 6.60
N GLU A 76 8.01 19.76 7.14
CA GLU A 76 7.02 20.64 6.48
C GLU A 76 6.74 20.26 5.01
N PHE A 77 6.69 18.95 4.75
CA PHE A 77 6.56 18.41 3.41
C PHE A 77 5.14 18.60 2.89
N ASN A 78 5.04 19.31 1.77
CA ASN A 78 3.79 19.57 1.06
C ASN A 78 3.86 18.89 -0.30
N PHE A 79 2.90 18.00 -0.59
CA PHE A 79 2.87 17.28 -1.85
C PHE A 79 1.46 16.78 -2.16
N THR A 80 1.11 16.76 -3.44
CA THR A 80 -0.14 16.17 -3.92
C THR A 80 0.17 15.08 -4.91
N ILE A 81 -0.42 13.92 -4.68
CA ILE A 81 -0.41 12.78 -5.60
C ILE A 81 -1.76 12.77 -6.32
N PRO A 82 -1.81 13.17 -7.61
CA PRO A 82 -3.06 13.20 -8.36
C PRO A 82 -3.65 11.80 -8.53
N ASP A 83 -4.96 11.72 -8.66
CA ASP A 83 -5.67 10.46 -8.91
C ASP A 83 -5.16 9.77 -10.19
N GLY A 84 -5.02 8.43 -10.12
CA GLY A 84 -4.61 7.59 -11.25
C GLY A 84 -3.16 7.79 -11.72
N GLN A 85 -2.33 8.55 -11.00
CA GLN A 85 -0.95 8.78 -11.38
C GLN A 85 0.05 7.92 -10.59
N LEU A 86 1.10 7.47 -11.27
CA LEU A 86 2.27 6.83 -10.68
C LEU A 86 3.30 7.90 -10.32
N ILE A 87 3.65 8.00 -9.04
CA ILE A 87 4.63 8.95 -8.53
C ILE A 87 5.84 8.19 -7.98
N GLY A 88 7.05 8.64 -8.36
CA GLY A 88 8.32 8.16 -7.81
C GLY A 88 8.89 9.16 -6.81
N LEU A 89 9.19 8.71 -5.58
CA LEU A 89 9.97 9.47 -4.61
C LEU A 89 11.45 9.15 -4.80
N LEU A 90 12.24 10.12 -5.26
CA LEU A 90 13.68 9.97 -5.50
C LEU A 90 14.48 10.78 -4.49
N GLY A 91 15.65 10.30 -4.14
CA GLY A 91 16.56 10.97 -3.24
C GLY A 91 17.58 10.02 -2.58
N PRO A 92 18.63 10.55 -1.94
CA PRO A 92 19.67 9.75 -1.29
C PRO A 92 19.12 8.91 -0.13
N SER A 93 19.89 7.91 0.32
CA SER A 93 19.53 7.14 1.50
C SER A 93 19.39 8.05 2.73
N GLY A 94 18.36 7.82 3.55
CA GLY A 94 18.10 8.61 4.75
C GLY A 94 17.36 9.93 4.53
N CYS A 95 16.96 10.31 3.30
CA CYS A 95 16.23 11.57 3.05
C CYS A 95 14.72 11.52 3.39
N GLY A 96 14.24 10.51 4.08
CA GLY A 96 12.86 10.44 4.57
C GLY A 96 11.84 9.72 3.66
N LYS A 97 12.23 9.15 2.51
CA LYS A 97 11.30 8.47 1.58
C LYS A 97 10.43 7.41 2.25
N SER A 98 11.07 6.43 2.90
CA SER A 98 10.34 5.35 3.58
C SER A 98 9.51 5.87 4.75
N THR A 99 9.98 6.92 5.44
CA THR A 99 9.20 7.57 6.50
C THR A 99 7.94 8.21 5.94
N THR A 100 8.05 8.93 4.80
CA THR A 100 6.89 9.53 4.12
C THR A 100 5.88 8.45 3.71
N LEU A 101 6.33 7.32 3.16
CA LEU A 101 5.46 6.21 2.80
C LEU A 101 4.76 5.62 4.03
N ASN A 102 5.49 5.40 5.12
CA ASN A 102 4.91 4.91 6.38
C ASN A 102 3.86 5.87 6.97
N LEU A 103 4.09 7.18 6.83
CA LEU A 103 3.11 8.21 7.23
C LEU A 103 1.85 8.13 6.37
N ILE A 104 1.98 8.01 5.05
CA ILE A 104 0.84 7.87 4.13
C ILE A 104 0.04 6.60 4.45
N CYS A 105 0.71 5.47 4.70
CA CYS A 105 0.05 4.21 5.05
C CYS A 105 -0.51 4.16 6.48
N GLY A 106 -0.15 5.13 7.34
CA GLY A 106 -0.57 5.13 8.74
C GLY A 106 0.25 4.24 9.68
N LEU A 107 1.32 3.64 9.18
CA LEU A 107 2.27 2.86 10.00
C LEU A 107 3.07 3.74 10.95
N GLU A 108 3.19 5.03 10.64
CA GLU A 108 3.78 6.07 11.47
C GLU A 108 2.78 7.22 11.61
N LYS A 109 2.72 7.82 12.82
CA LYS A 109 1.93 9.04 13.06
C LYS A 109 2.81 10.26 12.84
N PRO A 110 2.34 11.30 12.13
CA PRO A 110 3.11 12.53 11.97
C PRO A 110 3.27 13.25 13.32
N THR A 111 4.34 14.02 13.46
CA THR A 111 4.52 14.93 14.61
C THR A 111 3.65 16.17 14.44
N SER A 112 3.50 16.63 13.20
CA SER A 112 2.58 17.71 12.81
C SER A 112 2.25 17.60 11.33
N GLY A 113 1.26 18.41 10.88
CA GLY A 113 0.75 18.37 9.51
C GLY A 113 -0.41 17.37 9.36
N LYS A 114 -0.92 17.26 8.14
CA LYS A 114 -2.10 16.48 7.82
C LYS A 114 -1.94 15.66 6.54
N ILE A 115 -2.71 14.58 6.45
CA ILE A 115 -2.79 13.68 5.29
C ILE A 115 -4.25 13.56 4.90
N PHE A 116 -4.55 13.82 3.63
CA PHE A 116 -5.90 13.72 3.09
C PHE A 116 -5.95 12.71 1.95
N PHE A 117 -7.03 11.95 1.90
CA PHE A 117 -7.37 11.06 0.79
C PHE A 117 -8.72 11.50 0.23
N GLY A 118 -8.74 11.96 -1.03
CA GLY A 118 -9.96 12.45 -1.67
C GLY A 118 -10.63 13.59 -0.89
N GLY A 119 -9.84 14.43 -0.21
CA GLY A 119 -10.33 15.51 0.65
C GLY A 119 -10.70 15.11 2.07
N GLU A 120 -10.70 13.82 2.42
CA GLU A 120 -10.95 13.33 3.78
C GLU A 120 -9.66 13.29 4.60
N ASP A 121 -9.66 13.86 5.82
CA ASP A 121 -8.51 13.84 6.74
C ASP A 121 -8.33 12.42 7.33
N VAL A 122 -7.29 11.73 6.88
CA VAL A 122 -6.93 10.37 7.34
C VAL A 122 -5.76 10.34 8.30
N THR A 123 -5.31 11.49 8.80
CA THR A 123 -4.11 11.61 9.64
C THR A 123 -4.16 10.71 10.87
N GLY A 124 -5.31 10.62 11.53
CA GLY A 124 -5.53 9.79 12.72
C GLY A 124 -6.07 8.39 12.43
N VAL A 125 -6.36 8.06 11.18
CA VAL A 125 -6.95 6.76 10.80
C VAL A 125 -5.87 5.68 10.84
N GLU A 126 -6.18 4.54 11.46
CA GLU A 126 -5.28 3.39 11.53
C GLU A 126 -5.07 2.74 10.15
N PRO A 127 -3.90 2.06 9.91
CA PRO A 127 -3.53 1.53 8.59
C PRO A 127 -4.60 0.64 7.94
N GLU A 128 -5.21 -0.25 8.72
CA GLU A 128 -6.24 -1.19 8.25
C GLU A 128 -7.53 -0.51 7.77
N HIS A 129 -7.74 0.75 8.16
CA HIS A 129 -8.93 1.52 7.79
C HIS A 129 -8.65 2.59 6.71
N ARG A 130 -7.38 2.76 6.27
CA ARG A 130 -7.01 3.74 5.23
C ARG A 130 -7.29 3.25 3.81
N GLY A 131 -7.50 1.95 3.59
CA GLY A 131 -7.70 1.38 2.26
C GLY A 131 -6.45 1.45 1.37
N VAL A 132 -5.25 1.40 1.94
CA VAL A 132 -3.97 1.38 1.22
C VAL A 132 -3.31 0.01 1.35
N GLY A 133 -2.69 -0.47 0.25
CA GLY A 133 -1.77 -1.60 0.29
C GLY A 133 -0.34 -1.11 0.22
N MET A 134 0.58 -1.75 0.95
CA MET A 134 2.00 -1.43 0.95
C MET A 134 2.84 -2.67 0.70
N VAL A 135 3.73 -2.61 -0.30
CA VAL A 135 4.76 -3.62 -0.50
C VAL A 135 6.04 -3.17 0.18
N PHE A 136 6.48 -3.91 1.19
CA PHE A 136 7.69 -3.62 1.94
C PHE A 136 8.95 -3.97 1.14
N GLN A 137 10.07 -3.31 1.43
CA GLN A 137 11.37 -3.56 0.79
C GLN A 137 11.84 -5.02 0.95
N ASN A 138 11.49 -5.68 2.05
CA ASN A 138 11.77 -7.09 2.33
C ASN A 138 10.61 -8.01 1.96
N TYR A 139 9.63 -7.48 1.19
CA TYR A 139 8.40 -8.14 0.73
C TYR A 139 7.44 -8.60 1.85
N ALA A 140 7.88 -8.68 3.10
CA ALA A 140 7.11 -9.09 4.30
C ALA A 140 6.34 -10.41 4.14
N LEU A 141 6.84 -11.34 3.32
CA LEU A 141 6.22 -12.65 3.13
C LEU A 141 6.39 -13.52 4.37
N TYR A 142 5.39 -14.33 4.67
CA TYR A 142 5.44 -15.36 5.71
C TYR A 142 6.30 -16.54 5.24
N PRO A 143 7.53 -16.74 5.75
CA PRO A 143 8.49 -17.68 5.19
C PRO A 143 8.11 -19.15 5.40
N HIS A 144 7.23 -19.44 6.36
CA HIS A 144 6.73 -20.78 6.66
C HIS A 144 5.51 -21.17 5.82
N LEU A 145 4.84 -20.21 5.19
CA LEU A 145 3.69 -20.42 4.31
C LEU A 145 4.13 -20.58 2.85
N THR A 146 3.35 -21.33 2.06
CA THR A 146 3.52 -21.36 0.60
C THR A 146 3.08 -20.05 -0.04
N VAL A 147 3.40 -19.83 -1.33
CA VAL A 147 2.91 -18.71 -2.14
C VAL A 147 1.38 -18.63 -2.07
N ARG A 148 0.69 -19.73 -2.33
CA ARG A 148 -0.77 -19.86 -2.21
C ARG A 148 -1.28 -19.33 -0.88
N LYS A 149 -0.68 -19.76 0.22
CA LYS A 149 -1.11 -19.36 1.57
C LYS A 149 -0.75 -17.90 1.89
N ASN A 150 0.37 -17.38 1.38
CA ASN A 150 0.69 -15.96 1.51
C ASN A 150 -0.38 -15.08 0.84
N ILE A 151 -0.80 -15.43 -0.39
CA ILE A 151 -1.84 -14.70 -1.13
C ILE A 151 -3.21 -14.89 -0.47
N MET A 152 -3.50 -16.07 0.08
CA MET A 152 -4.78 -16.40 0.72
C MET A 152 -4.95 -15.73 2.08
N PHE A 153 -3.88 -15.51 2.82
CA PHE A 153 -3.88 -15.03 4.21
C PHE A 153 -4.76 -13.79 4.46
N PRO A 154 -4.71 -12.72 3.67
CA PRO A 154 -5.60 -11.57 3.85
C PRO A 154 -7.07 -11.93 3.63
N LEU A 155 -7.38 -12.88 2.75
CA LEU A 155 -8.76 -13.31 2.48
C LEU A 155 -9.34 -14.13 3.64
N GLU A 156 -8.52 -14.94 4.32
CA GLU A 156 -8.92 -15.73 5.50
C GLU A 156 -9.28 -14.85 6.70
N ASN A 157 -8.72 -13.62 6.75
CA ASN A 157 -8.97 -12.67 7.82
C ASN A 157 -10.23 -11.81 7.62
N LEU A 158 -10.91 -11.92 6.47
CA LEU A 158 -12.16 -11.21 6.21
C LEU A 158 -13.27 -11.73 7.14
N LYS A 159 -14.03 -10.79 7.73
CA LYS A 159 -15.09 -11.07 8.72
C LYS A 159 -16.44 -10.54 8.27
N GLY A 160 -17.51 -11.06 8.89
CA GLY A 160 -18.87 -10.56 8.68
C GLY A 160 -19.34 -10.73 7.24
N LYS A 161 -19.80 -9.65 6.62
CA LYS A 161 -20.36 -9.64 5.25
C LYS A 161 -19.31 -9.91 4.16
N ASP A 162 -18.04 -9.64 4.45
CA ASP A 162 -16.93 -9.79 3.51
C ASP A 162 -16.30 -11.18 3.54
N ARG A 163 -16.78 -12.07 4.43
CA ARG A 163 -16.27 -13.42 4.53
C ARG A 163 -16.55 -14.21 3.26
N LEU A 164 -15.49 -14.81 2.70
CA LEU A 164 -15.54 -15.59 1.46
C LEU A 164 -15.66 -17.10 1.75
N SER A 165 -16.26 -17.83 0.83
CA SER A 165 -16.16 -19.29 0.82
C SER A 165 -14.74 -19.75 0.46
N LYS A 166 -14.40 -21.01 0.77
CA LYS A 166 -13.09 -21.56 0.39
C LYS A 166 -12.89 -21.57 -1.12
N GLU A 167 -13.92 -21.91 -1.86
CA GLU A 167 -13.92 -21.93 -3.32
C GLU A 167 -13.67 -20.54 -3.91
N GLU A 168 -14.32 -19.52 -3.34
CA GLU A 168 -14.14 -18.13 -3.77
C GLU A 168 -12.74 -17.60 -3.43
N MET A 169 -12.19 -17.94 -2.24
CA MET A 169 -10.82 -17.58 -1.87
C MET A 169 -9.81 -18.22 -2.83
N GLU A 170 -9.97 -19.53 -3.12
CA GLU A 170 -9.08 -20.25 -4.04
C GLU A 170 -9.13 -19.68 -5.45
N LYS A 171 -10.32 -19.36 -5.94
CA LYS A 171 -10.50 -18.68 -7.22
C LYS A 171 -9.75 -17.35 -7.27
N ARG A 172 -9.88 -16.50 -6.25
CA ARG A 172 -9.17 -15.21 -6.17
C ARG A 172 -7.66 -15.37 -6.12
N VAL A 173 -7.16 -16.39 -5.39
CA VAL A 173 -5.72 -16.72 -5.34
C VAL A 173 -5.22 -17.10 -6.73
N LEU A 174 -5.95 -17.95 -7.46
CA LEU A 174 -5.58 -18.36 -8.81
C LEU A 174 -5.62 -17.19 -9.80
N ASP A 175 -6.64 -16.35 -9.72
CA ASP A 175 -6.77 -15.19 -10.59
C ASP A 175 -5.65 -14.17 -10.32
N ALA A 176 -5.31 -13.91 -9.06
CA ALA A 176 -4.17 -13.06 -8.69
C ALA A 176 -2.84 -13.65 -9.18
N ALA A 177 -2.61 -14.95 -8.97
CA ALA A 177 -1.40 -15.63 -9.42
C ALA A 177 -1.24 -15.55 -10.95
N LYS A 178 -2.32 -15.71 -11.73
CA LYS A 178 -2.32 -15.56 -13.19
C LYS A 178 -1.91 -14.17 -13.63
N MET A 179 -2.43 -13.11 -12.97
CA MET A 179 -2.09 -11.73 -13.33
C MET A 179 -0.59 -11.44 -13.25
N VAL A 180 0.13 -12.14 -12.37
CA VAL A 180 1.57 -11.93 -12.14
C VAL A 180 2.43 -13.12 -12.55
N SER A 181 1.86 -14.11 -13.27
CA SER A 181 2.55 -15.31 -13.78
C SER A 181 3.27 -16.09 -12.67
N LEU A 182 2.50 -16.49 -11.65
CA LEU A 182 2.98 -17.27 -10.48
C LEU A 182 2.24 -18.60 -10.31
N GLU A 183 1.39 -19.02 -11.25
CA GLU A 183 0.54 -20.21 -11.12
C GLU A 183 1.32 -21.48 -10.78
N GLU A 184 2.46 -21.67 -11.45
CA GLU A 184 3.31 -22.87 -11.27
C GLU A 184 4.13 -22.81 -9.96
N LEU A 185 4.11 -21.67 -9.26
CA LEU A 185 4.89 -21.45 -8.05
C LEU A 185 4.05 -21.46 -6.78
N LEU A 186 2.73 -21.63 -6.89
CA LEU A 186 1.78 -21.52 -5.79
C LEU A 186 2.09 -22.44 -4.59
N ASP A 187 2.65 -23.60 -4.83
CA ASP A 187 2.97 -24.58 -3.78
C ASP A 187 4.41 -24.45 -3.24
N ARG A 188 5.21 -23.54 -3.79
CA ARG A 188 6.56 -23.22 -3.30
C ARG A 188 6.51 -22.32 -2.07
N LYS A 189 7.60 -22.35 -1.30
CA LYS A 189 7.84 -21.41 -0.19
C LYS A 189 8.66 -20.19 -0.65
N PRO A 190 8.57 -19.04 0.03
CA PRO A 190 9.32 -17.83 -0.33
C PRO A 190 10.82 -18.06 -0.56
N ARG A 191 11.47 -18.89 0.25
CA ARG A 191 12.91 -19.23 0.11
C ARG A 191 13.28 -19.93 -1.21
N GLU A 192 12.30 -20.49 -1.91
CA GLU A 192 12.46 -21.21 -3.18
C GLU A 192 12.25 -20.31 -4.39
N LEU A 193 12.01 -19.01 -4.14
CA LEU A 193 11.72 -18.00 -5.12
C LEU A 193 12.89 -17.02 -5.29
N SER A 194 13.07 -16.53 -6.52
CA SER A 194 13.93 -15.36 -6.76
C SER A 194 13.34 -14.09 -6.14
N GLY A 195 14.19 -13.05 -5.91
CA GLY A 195 13.71 -11.77 -5.37
C GLY A 195 12.56 -11.16 -6.17
N GLY A 196 12.64 -11.18 -7.51
CA GLY A 196 11.56 -10.70 -8.37
C GLY A 196 10.28 -11.53 -8.30
N GLN A 197 10.38 -12.84 -8.02
CA GLN A 197 9.22 -13.68 -7.77
C GLN A 197 8.60 -13.38 -6.40
N GLN A 198 9.42 -13.20 -5.36
CA GLN A 198 8.95 -12.79 -4.03
C GLN A 198 8.24 -11.44 -4.07
N GLN A 199 8.78 -10.47 -4.83
CA GLN A 199 8.15 -9.16 -5.03
C GLN A 199 6.76 -9.28 -5.67
N ARG A 200 6.58 -10.21 -6.60
CA ARG A 200 5.26 -10.43 -7.24
C ARG A 200 4.27 -11.15 -6.34
N VAL A 201 4.74 -11.88 -5.33
CA VAL A 201 3.87 -12.51 -4.31
C VAL A 201 3.38 -11.47 -3.31
N ALA A 202 4.21 -10.47 -2.96
CA ALA A 202 3.88 -9.39 -2.03
C ALA A 202 2.90 -8.39 -2.62
#